data_90ddaf1224cf6c37d961e217a31e3808
#
_entry.id   90ddaf1224cf6c37d961e217a31e3808
#
_cell.length_a   1.000
_cell.length_b   1.000
_cell.length_c   1.000
_cell.angle_alpha   90.00
_cell.angle_beta   90.00
_cell.angle_gamma   90.00
#
_symmetry.space_group_name_H-M   'P 1'
#
loop_
_entity.id
_entity.type
_entity.pdbx_description
1 polymer ?
#
loop_
_entity_poly.entity_id
_entity_poly.type
_entity_poly.pdbx_seq_one_letter_code
_entity_poly.pdbx_strand_id
1 'polypeptide(L)'
;MSAQGKILCLIALSALPSWAGLVEEIRSHRDGIAVWWVGNAGWLIKSDGVLIGTDLDLEGEEKVQPPPVTARELAAELDVVFVTHHHGDHCNEPTLRTLAQGARTTFVLPRPCLKEAGDLGIPKERLIVPAPGRAFEIKGIRVEPVHAIHGNQEFTVLTREPDFAEKITQNCGYVLTIGGKRFFQPGDSVLTEEHLGLKSIDVLFVSPTVHNMYIDRSMILINRLEPAYIFPQHFGTYREAEDSLFWTRGYPDELKARLSATLQRRY
;
A
#
# COMPACT_ATOMS: atom_id res chain seq x y z
N MET A 1 -13.31 -2.74 -30.64
CA MET A 1 -13.92 -3.50 -29.54
C MET A 1 -12.82 -3.62 -28.49
N SER A 2 -12.88 -2.81 -27.43
CA SER A 2 -11.86 -2.78 -26.37
C SER A 2 -12.05 -3.99 -25.47
N ALA A 3 -11.00 -4.81 -25.35
CA ALA A 3 -10.95 -5.85 -24.35
C ALA A 3 -10.97 -5.18 -22.97
N GLN A 4 -12.11 -5.21 -22.29
CA GLN A 4 -12.20 -4.82 -20.89
C GLN A 4 -11.42 -5.85 -20.09
N GLY A 5 -10.21 -5.51 -19.65
CA GLY A 5 -9.43 -6.34 -18.75
C GLY A 5 -10.23 -6.64 -17.49
N LYS A 6 -10.54 -7.92 -17.29
CA LYS A 6 -11.18 -8.37 -16.05
C LYS A 6 -10.16 -8.28 -14.93
N ILE A 7 -10.47 -7.57 -13.85
CA ILE A 7 -9.71 -7.64 -12.61
C ILE A 7 -10.17 -8.92 -11.90
N LEU A 8 -9.27 -9.88 -11.78
CA LEU A 8 -9.49 -11.06 -10.95
C LEU A 8 -9.05 -10.72 -9.52
N CYS A 9 -10.02 -10.40 -8.66
CA CYS A 9 -9.74 -10.16 -7.25
C CYS A 9 -9.79 -11.51 -6.52
N LEU A 10 -8.63 -12.06 -6.16
CA LEU A 10 -8.53 -13.20 -5.28
C LEU A 10 -8.24 -12.71 -3.87
N ILE A 11 -9.29 -12.42 -3.10
CA ILE A 11 -9.18 -12.34 -1.65
C ILE A 11 -9.12 -13.76 -1.15
N ALA A 12 -7.92 -14.28 -0.89
CA ALA A 12 -7.74 -15.56 -0.23
C ALA A 12 -8.12 -15.44 1.26
N LEU A 13 -9.42 -15.35 1.53
CA LEU A 13 -10.04 -15.49 2.85
C LEU A 13 -10.66 -16.88 2.97
N SER A 14 -9.89 -17.94 2.71
CA SER A 14 -10.38 -19.29 2.96
C SER A 14 -9.25 -20.23 3.33
N ALA A 15 -9.46 -20.93 4.45
CA ALA A 15 -8.80 -22.16 4.90
C ALA A 15 -7.35 -22.35 4.42
N LEU A 16 -6.41 -22.08 5.33
CA LEU A 16 -4.97 -22.37 5.26
C LEU A 16 -4.52 -23.11 3.98
N PRO A 17 -4.16 -22.42 2.89
CA PRO A 17 -3.32 -23.05 1.89
C PRO A 17 -1.91 -23.14 2.48
N SER A 18 -1.22 -24.21 2.20
CA SER A 18 0.18 -24.34 2.53
C SER A 18 0.93 -23.12 1.98
N TRP A 19 1.76 -22.50 2.79
CA TRP A 19 2.53 -21.28 2.52
C TRP A 19 3.30 -21.28 1.19
N ALA A 20 3.57 -22.44 0.63
CA ALA A 20 4.14 -22.62 -0.71
C ALA A 20 3.19 -22.17 -1.86
N GLY A 21 1.92 -21.86 -1.57
CA GLY A 21 0.91 -21.63 -2.61
C GLY A 21 0.94 -20.23 -3.24
N LEU A 22 1.16 -19.15 -2.46
CA LEU A 22 0.99 -17.77 -2.97
C LEU A 22 2.07 -17.42 -4.01
N VAL A 23 3.32 -17.77 -3.77
CA VAL A 23 4.40 -17.50 -4.75
C VAL A 23 4.15 -18.23 -6.06
N GLU A 24 3.67 -19.49 -6.00
CA GLU A 24 3.35 -20.23 -7.21
C GLU A 24 2.12 -19.66 -7.93
N GLU A 25 1.13 -19.20 -7.20
CA GLU A 25 -0.01 -18.46 -7.76
C GLU A 25 0.46 -17.17 -8.46
N ILE A 26 1.33 -16.39 -7.79
CA ILE A 26 1.94 -15.20 -8.39
C ILE A 26 2.71 -15.57 -9.66
N ARG A 27 3.54 -16.62 -9.62
CA ARG A 27 4.32 -17.09 -10.78
C ARG A 27 3.45 -17.52 -11.94
N SER A 28 2.38 -18.25 -11.65
CA SER A 28 1.48 -18.80 -12.67
C SER A 28 0.53 -17.76 -13.28
N HIS A 29 0.28 -16.65 -12.61
CA HIS A 29 -0.60 -15.58 -13.12
C HIS A 29 0.00 -14.95 -14.38
N ARG A 30 -0.72 -15.03 -15.51
CA ARG A 30 -0.26 -14.56 -16.83
C ARG A 30 -1.11 -13.45 -17.42
N ASP A 31 -2.42 -13.49 -17.20
CA ASP A 31 -3.37 -12.65 -17.92
C ASP A 31 -4.16 -11.75 -16.98
N GLY A 32 -4.31 -10.49 -17.39
CA GLY A 32 -5.06 -9.50 -16.64
C GLY A 32 -4.31 -8.95 -15.43
N ILE A 33 -5.05 -8.46 -14.45
CA ILE A 33 -4.50 -7.87 -13.23
C ILE A 33 -4.92 -8.73 -12.05
N ALA A 34 -3.95 -9.13 -11.24
CA ALA A 34 -4.20 -9.78 -9.95
C ALA A 34 -3.69 -8.90 -8.80
N VAL A 35 -4.42 -8.93 -7.69
CA VAL A 35 -4.14 -8.16 -6.48
C VAL A 35 -4.21 -9.09 -5.28
N TRP A 36 -3.18 -9.08 -4.42
CA TRP A 36 -3.12 -9.88 -3.21
C TRP A 36 -2.82 -8.99 -2.01
N TRP A 37 -3.58 -9.16 -0.94
CA TRP A 37 -3.27 -8.56 0.33
C TRP A 37 -2.30 -9.45 1.11
N VAL A 38 -1.23 -8.88 1.62
CA VAL A 38 -0.20 -9.61 2.35
C VAL A 38 -0.06 -9.19 3.81
N GLY A 39 -1.02 -8.40 4.28
CA GLY A 39 -1.10 -7.91 5.67
C GLY A 39 -0.90 -6.39 5.75
N ASN A 40 -1.41 -5.79 6.80
CA ASN A 40 -1.37 -4.36 7.07
C ASN A 40 -1.80 -3.51 5.85
N ALA A 41 -0.93 -2.60 5.41
CA ALA A 41 -1.09 -1.83 4.16
C ALA A 41 -0.39 -2.50 2.96
N GLY A 42 0.11 -3.73 3.14
CA GLY A 42 0.90 -4.47 2.15
C GLY A 42 0.05 -5.10 1.05
N TRP A 43 0.29 -4.70 -0.19
CA TRP A 43 -0.37 -5.25 -1.37
C TRP A 43 0.64 -5.68 -2.42
N LEU A 44 0.33 -6.77 -3.11
CA LEU A 44 1.03 -7.18 -4.32
C LEU A 44 0.07 -7.00 -5.50
N ILE A 45 0.58 -6.45 -6.59
CA ILE A 45 -0.20 -6.24 -7.82
C ILE A 45 0.63 -6.76 -8.99
N LYS A 46 0.05 -7.64 -9.80
CA LYS A 46 0.71 -8.19 -10.99
C LYS A 46 -0.11 -7.92 -12.23
N SER A 47 0.55 -7.42 -13.27
CA SER A 47 0.00 -7.27 -14.63
C SER A 47 1.11 -7.35 -15.65
N ASP A 48 0.83 -7.97 -16.80
CA ASP A 48 1.75 -8.06 -17.95
C ASP A 48 3.16 -8.55 -17.57
N GLY A 49 3.23 -9.48 -16.61
CA GLY A 49 4.48 -10.06 -16.13
C GLY A 49 5.27 -9.20 -15.14
N VAL A 50 4.80 -7.99 -14.82
CA VAL A 50 5.41 -7.10 -13.81
C VAL A 50 4.70 -7.27 -12.47
N LEU A 51 5.47 -7.54 -11.42
CA LEU A 51 4.99 -7.64 -10.04
C LEU A 51 5.47 -6.44 -9.24
N ILE A 52 4.53 -5.74 -8.63
CA ILE A 52 4.85 -4.65 -7.69
C ILE A 52 4.32 -4.94 -6.29
N GLY A 53 4.96 -4.34 -5.32
CA GLY A 53 4.49 -4.31 -3.93
C GLY A 53 4.30 -2.88 -3.44
N THR A 54 3.35 -2.66 -2.54
CA THR A 54 3.20 -1.40 -1.79
C THR A 54 3.24 -1.68 -0.31
N ASP A 55 4.00 -0.88 0.45
CA ASP A 55 4.06 -0.90 1.92
C ASP A 55 4.17 -2.31 2.51
N LEU A 56 5.13 -3.10 1.98
CA LEU A 56 5.31 -4.50 2.37
C LEU A 56 5.89 -4.62 3.78
N ASP A 57 5.11 -5.15 4.70
CA ASP A 57 5.48 -5.45 6.09
C ASP A 57 5.43 -6.97 6.33
N LEU A 58 6.48 -7.66 5.87
CA LEU A 58 6.55 -9.13 5.86
C LEU A 58 7.41 -9.73 6.96
N GLU A 59 8.31 -8.95 7.53
CA GLU A 59 9.29 -9.42 8.52
C GLU A 59 9.33 -8.49 9.74
N GLY A 60 10.03 -8.89 10.81
CA GLY A 60 10.24 -8.08 12.01
C GLY A 60 9.23 -8.37 13.10
N GLU A 61 8.37 -7.40 13.45
CA GLU A 61 7.47 -7.51 14.59
C GLU A 61 6.50 -8.70 14.51
N GLU A 62 6.13 -9.22 15.69
CA GLU A 62 5.18 -10.33 15.79
C GLU A 62 3.80 -9.91 15.27
N LYS A 63 3.31 -10.66 14.30
CA LYS A 63 1.99 -10.48 13.71
C LYS A 63 1.01 -11.52 14.23
N VAL A 64 -0.27 -11.16 14.32
CA VAL A 64 -1.33 -12.08 14.76
C VAL A 64 -1.36 -13.34 13.90
N GLN A 65 -1.12 -13.17 12.61
CA GLN A 65 -0.90 -14.26 11.66
C GLN A 65 0.32 -13.92 10.80
N PRO A 66 1.19 -14.90 10.52
CA PRO A 66 2.32 -14.65 9.64
C PRO A 66 1.84 -14.26 8.24
N PRO A 67 2.57 -13.37 7.54
CA PRO A 67 2.24 -12.99 6.16
C PRO A 67 2.17 -14.21 5.23
N PRO A 68 1.32 -14.20 4.19
CA PRO A 68 1.15 -15.35 3.29
C PRO A 68 2.33 -15.59 2.36
N VAL A 69 3.36 -14.76 2.42
CA VAL A 69 4.59 -14.84 1.64
C VAL A 69 5.72 -14.19 2.43
N THR A 70 6.94 -14.68 2.28
CA THR A 70 8.13 -14.09 2.90
C THR A 70 8.82 -13.11 1.94
N ALA A 71 9.58 -12.15 2.48
CA ALA A 71 10.38 -11.25 1.67
C ALA A 71 11.42 -12.01 0.82
N ARG A 72 11.96 -13.12 1.34
CA ARG A 72 12.91 -13.99 0.63
C ARG A 72 12.28 -14.62 -0.62
N GLU A 73 11.06 -15.11 -0.53
CA GLU A 73 10.33 -15.68 -1.66
C GLU A 73 10.03 -14.62 -2.71
N LEU A 74 9.69 -13.40 -2.29
CA LEU A 74 9.43 -12.29 -3.20
C LEU A 74 10.68 -11.69 -3.85
N ALA A 75 11.85 -11.81 -3.23
CA ALA A 75 13.09 -11.21 -3.74
C ALA A 75 13.47 -11.63 -5.17
N ALA A 76 13.01 -12.81 -5.61
CA ALA A 76 13.22 -13.31 -6.96
C ALA A 76 12.14 -12.87 -7.96
N GLU A 77 10.97 -12.43 -7.48
CA GLU A 77 9.79 -12.16 -8.29
C GLU A 77 9.46 -10.67 -8.39
N LEU A 78 9.73 -9.90 -7.32
CA LEU A 78 9.29 -8.52 -7.17
C LEU A 78 10.13 -7.57 -8.03
N ASP A 79 9.46 -6.84 -8.94
CA ASP A 79 10.10 -5.87 -9.82
C ASP A 79 10.26 -4.50 -9.18
N VAL A 80 9.22 -4.04 -8.46
CA VAL A 80 9.22 -2.71 -7.83
C VAL A 80 8.54 -2.80 -6.46
N VAL A 81 9.11 -2.13 -5.47
CA VAL A 81 8.45 -1.87 -4.19
C VAL A 81 8.26 -0.37 -4.01
N PHE A 82 7.04 0.03 -3.68
CA PHE A 82 6.66 1.40 -3.33
C PHE A 82 6.46 1.49 -1.82
N VAL A 83 7.04 2.50 -1.21
CA VAL A 83 6.83 2.84 0.20
C VAL A 83 6.18 4.22 0.28
N THR A 84 5.14 4.36 1.09
CA THR A 84 4.41 5.63 1.22
C THR A 84 5.05 6.56 2.23
N HIS A 85 5.56 6.05 3.35
CA HIS A 85 6.15 6.85 4.41
C HIS A 85 7.10 6.02 5.31
N HIS A 86 7.75 6.67 6.27
CA HIS A 86 8.89 6.14 7.01
C HIS A 86 8.55 5.24 8.21
N HIS A 87 7.29 5.05 8.58
CA HIS A 87 6.93 4.17 9.70
C HIS A 87 7.30 2.71 9.40
N GLY A 88 7.71 1.99 10.44
CA GLY A 88 8.28 0.64 10.33
C GLY A 88 7.32 -0.41 9.78
N ASP A 89 6.03 -0.18 9.86
CA ASP A 89 4.97 -1.02 9.28
C ASP A 89 4.65 -0.71 7.80
N HIS A 90 5.36 0.26 7.20
CA HIS A 90 5.34 0.63 5.78
C HIS A 90 6.74 0.61 5.18
N CYS A 91 7.69 1.36 5.77
CA CYS A 91 9.12 1.30 5.44
C CYS A 91 9.79 0.20 6.28
N ASN A 92 9.33 -1.04 6.11
CA ASN A 92 9.75 -2.16 6.93
C ASN A 92 11.20 -2.54 6.65
N GLU A 93 12.10 -2.14 7.54
CA GLU A 93 13.54 -2.33 7.35
C GLU A 93 13.93 -3.81 7.14
N PRO A 94 13.46 -4.79 7.92
CA PRO A 94 13.79 -6.20 7.69
C PRO A 94 13.35 -6.70 6.31
N THR A 95 12.13 -6.37 5.89
CA THR A 95 11.61 -6.72 4.55
C THR A 95 12.45 -6.10 3.46
N LEU A 96 12.69 -4.77 3.52
CA LEU A 96 13.49 -4.06 2.52
C LEU A 96 14.92 -4.58 2.45
N ARG A 97 15.53 -4.93 3.58
CA ARG A 97 16.86 -5.53 3.67
C ARG A 97 16.93 -6.86 2.93
N THR A 98 15.94 -7.72 3.16
CA THR A 98 15.86 -9.02 2.47
C THR A 98 15.65 -8.83 0.96
N LEU A 99 14.77 -7.92 0.54
CA LEU A 99 14.57 -7.59 -0.88
C LEU A 99 15.81 -6.98 -1.53
N ALA A 100 16.59 -6.17 -0.79
CA ALA A 100 17.82 -5.54 -1.30
C ALA A 100 18.93 -6.54 -1.61
N GLN A 101 18.97 -7.69 -0.91
CA GLN A 101 19.90 -8.79 -1.19
C GLN A 101 19.66 -9.42 -2.57
N GLY A 102 18.41 -9.39 -3.07
CA GLY A 102 18.10 -9.75 -4.45
C GLY A 102 18.59 -8.68 -5.44
N ALA A 103 18.76 -9.06 -6.71
CA ALA A 103 19.22 -8.11 -7.75
C ALA A 103 18.08 -7.45 -8.54
N ARG A 104 16.84 -7.91 -8.35
CA ARG A 104 15.70 -7.59 -9.23
C ARG A 104 14.96 -6.32 -8.85
N THR A 105 14.68 -6.14 -7.55
CA THR A 105 13.75 -5.13 -7.05
C THR A 105 14.30 -3.72 -7.20
N THR A 106 13.51 -2.83 -7.79
CA THR A 106 13.70 -1.37 -7.73
C THR A 106 12.88 -0.81 -6.55
N PHE A 107 13.45 0.10 -5.81
CA PHE A 107 12.88 0.70 -4.61
C PHE A 107 12.41 2.12 -4.89
N VAL A 108 11.16 2.41 -4.66
CA VAL A 108 10.57 3.75 -4.72
C VAL A 108 10.28 4.19 -3.30
N LEU A 109 11.20 4.97 -2.74
CA LEU A 109 11.19 5.38 -1.32
C LEU A 109 11.11 6.89 -1.22
N PRO A 110 10.14 7.47 -0.51
CA PRO A 110 10.06 8.90 -0.28
C PRO A 110 11.25 9.39 0.56
N ARG A 111 11.54 10.67 0.49
CA ARG A 111 12.72 11.26 1.14
C ARG A 111 12.85 10.90 2.64
N PRO A 112 11.79 10.87 3.46
CA PRO A 112 11.91 10.47 4.86
C PRO A 112 12.44 9.05 5.09
N CYS A 113 12.36 8.16 4.09
CA CYS A 113 12.88 6.78 4.15
C CYS A 113 14.33 6.65 3.68
N LEU A 114 15.01 7.75 3.31
CA LEU A 114 16.36 7.66 2.71
C LEU A 114 17.45 7.29 3.71
N LYS A 115 17.25 7.59 4.99
CA LYS A 115 18.17 7.16 6.04
C LYS A 115 18.19 5.64 6.11
N GLU A 116 17.03 5.04 6.18
CA GLU A 116 16.83 3.59 6.18
C GLU A 116 17.39 2.97 4.90
N ALA A 117 17.13 3.58 3.73
CA ALA A 117 17.69 3.11 2.45
C ALA A 117 19.22 3.08 2.45
N GLY A 118 19.88 4.07 3.04
CA GLY A 118 21.34 4.10 3.18
C GLY A 118 21.85 2.98 4.08
N ASP A 119 21.19 2.74 5.20
CA ASP A 119 21.54 1.70 6.17
C ASP A 119 21.28 0.28 5.62
N LEU A 120 20.36 0.14 4.65
CA LEU A 120 20.07 -1.13 3.96
C LEU A 120 21.06 -1.45 2.83
N GLY A 121 21.91 -0.51 2.44
CA GLY A 121 22.84 -0.69 1.33
C GLY A 121 22.16 -0.83 -0.03
N ILE A 122 20.99 -0.22 -0.22
CA ILE A 122 20.29 -0.22 -1.50
C ILE A 122 21.12 0.53 -2.54
N PRO A 123 21.50 -0.10 -3.66
CA PRO A 123 22.28 0.56 -4.71
C PRO A 123 21.52 1.75 -5.31
N LYS A 124 22.20 2.87 -5.53
CA LYS A 124 21.58 4.11 -6.03
C LYS A 124 20.83 3.92 -7.35
N GLU A 125 21.32 3.05 -8.22
CA GLU A 125 20.71 2.70 -9.49
C GLU A 125 19.38 1.95 -9.36
N ARG A 126 19.10 1.39 -8.19
CA ARG A 126 17.83 0.73 -7.86
C ARG A 126 16.92 1.59 -6.95
N LEU A 127 17.33 2.81 -6.63
CA LEU A 127 16.59 3.71 -5.76
C LEU A 127 16.00 4.87 -6.55
N ILE A 128 14.69 5.02 -6.48
CA ILE A 128 13.95 6.18 -7.00
C ILE A 128 13.38 6.93 -5.81
N VAL A 129 13.64 8.23 -5.75
CA VAL A 129 13.05 9.13 -4.75
C VAL A 129 11.91 9.89 -5.40
N PRO A 130 10.65 9.53 -5.11
CA PRO A 130 9.50 10.20 -5.68
C PRO A 130 9.35 11.60 -5.08
N ALA A 131 8.68 12.48 -5.82
CA ALA A 131 8.27 13.78 -5.30
C ALA A 131 6.80 14.02 -5.68
N PRO A 132 5.93 14.42 -4.73
CA PRO A 132 4.55 14.74 -5.03
C PRO A 132 4.40 15.69 -6.22
N GLY A 133 3.44 15.43 -7.09
CA GLY A 133 3.21 16.20 -8.32
C GLY A 133 4.19 15.95 -9.47
N ARG A 134 5.20 15.09 -9.31
CA ARG A 134 6.15 14.73 -10.37
C ARG A 134 5.96 13.30 -10.84
N ALA A 135 5.14 13.13 -11.86
CA ALA A 135 4.90 11.81 -12.46
C ALA A 135 6.16 11.26 -13.15
N PHE A 136 6.31 9.93 -13.12
CA PHE A 136 7.35 9.19 -13.83
C PHE A 136 6.83 7.84 -14.31
N GLU A 137 7.65 7.13 -15.06
CA GLU A 137 7.34 5.77 -15.51
C GLU A 137 8.42 4.78 -15.06
N ILE A 138 7.98 3.60 -14.65
CA ILE A 138 8.86 2.49 -14.30
C ILE A 138 8.23 1.16 -14.72
N LYS A 139 8.98 0.33 -15.46
CA LYS A 139 8.50 -1.00 -15.89
C LYS A 139 7.13 -0.96 -16.62
N GLY A 140 6.85 0.09 -17.37
CA GLY A 140 5.57 0.29 -18.05
C GLY A 140 4.41 0.76 -17.14
N ILE A 141 4.70 1.06 -15.88
CA ILE A 141 3.75 1.61 -14.92
C ILE A 141 3.93 3.12 -14.88
N ARG A 142 2.85 3.87 -15.10
CA ARG A 142 2.83 5.30 -14.84
C ARG A 142 2.57 5.53 -13.36
N VAL A 143 3.45 6.28 -12.73
CA VAL A 143 3.42 6.63 -11.31
C VAL A 143 3.15 8.12 -11.16
N GLU A 144 2.11 8.47 -10.43
CA GLU A 144 1.74 9.85 -10.09
C GLU A 144 1.79 9.97 -8.56
N PRO A 145 2.94 10.39 -7.99
CA PRO A 145 3.05 10.62 -6.56
C PRO A 145 2.17 11.80 -6.15
N VAL A 146 1.39 11.63 -5.09
CA VAL A 146 0.54 12.65 -4.47
C VAL A 146 1.00 12.90 -3.04
N HIS A 147 0.69 14.06 -2.47
CA HIS A 147 1.02 14.30 -1.07
C HIS A 147 0.30 13.31 -0.14
N ALA A 148 1.05 12.77 0.81
CA ALA A 148 0.50 12.01 1.93
C ALA A 148 0.91 12.70 3.23
N ILE A 149 -0.07 13.11 4.02
CA ILE A 149 0.14 13.77 5.30
C ILE A 149 -0.32 12.80 6.36
N HIS A 150 0.61 12.23 7.09
CA HIS A 150 0.28 11.32 8.17
C HIS A 150 -0.51 12.04 9.26
N GLY A 151 -1.73 11.60 9.49
CA GLY A 151 -2.63 12.21 10.43
C GLY A 151 -2.65 11.44 11.72
N ASN A 152 -1.91 11.92 12.71
CA ASN A 152 -1.98 11.27 13.98
C ASN A 152 -2.04 12.29 15.13
N GLN A 153 -2.54 11.84 16.26
CA GLN A 153 -2.59 12.66 17.49
C GLN A 153 -1.19 12.96 18.04
N GLU A 154 -0.19 12.18 17.64
CA GLU A 154 1.20 12.37 18.01
C GLU A 154 1.79 13.65 17.41
N PHE A 155 1.17 14.24 16.39
CA PHE A 155 1.63 15.50 15.79
C PHE A 155 1.82 16.62 16.81
N THR A 156 0.98 16.70 17.82
CA THR A 156 1.17 17.67 18.90
C THR A 156 2.42 17.42 19.72
N VAL A 157 2.91 16.19 19.74
CA VAL A 157 4.15 15.78 20.42
C VAL A 157 5.35 15.87 19.47
N LEU A 158 5.16 15.47 18.21
CA LEU A 158 6.20 15.40 17.17
C LEU A 158 6.62 16.78 16.63
N THR A 159 5.87 17.84 16.88
CA THR A 159 6.26 19.22 16.52
C THR A 159 7.59 19.65 17.15
N ARG A 160 8.19 18.85 18.02
CA ARG A 160 9.52 19.06 18.59
C ARG A 160 10.64 18.46 17.77
N GLU A 161 10.35 17.60 16.78
CA GLU A 161 11.37 17.04 15.90
C GLU A 161 11.79 18.09 14.85
N PRO A 162 13.08 18.36 14.69
CA PRO A 162 13.56 19.40 13.78
C PRO A 162 13.19 19.18 12.32
N ASP A 163 13.00 17.93 11.90
CA ASP A 163 12.67 17.50 10.53
C ASP A 163 11.19 17.18 10.32
N PHE A 164 10.35 17.50 11.30
CA PHE A 164 8.92 17.20 11.27
C PHE A 164 8.23 17.69 10.00
N ALA A 165 8.43 18.97 9.63
CA ALA A 165 7.83 19.53 8.43
C ALA A 165 8.27 18.81 7.15
N GLU A 166 9.52 18.35 7.09
CA GLU A 166 10.03 17.56 5.97
C GLU A 166 9.36 16.19 5.92
N LYS A 167 9.27 15.50 7.04
CA LYS A 167 8.64 14.18 7.12
C LYS A 167 7.19 14.20 6.67
N ILE A 168 6.40 15.18 7.10
CA ILE A 168 4.97 15.24 6.74
C ILE A 168 4.70 15.71 5.32
N THR A 169 5.59 16.51 4.72
CA THR A 169 5.37 17.10 3.38
C THR A 169 6.01 16.31 2.24
N GLN A 170 6.87 15.36 2.55
CA GLN A 170 7.61 14.57 1.55
C GLN A 170 7.25 13.10 1.51
N ASN A 171 6.27 12.68 2.31
CA ASN A 171 5.63 11.38 2.15
C ASN A 171 4.79 11.37 0.87
N CYS A 172 4.63 10.19 0.27
CA CYS A 172 3.93 10.04 -0.98
C CYS A 172 2.83 8.98 -0.89
N GLY A 173 1.59 9.36 -1.20
CA GLY A 173 0.65 8.41 -1.77
C GLY A 173 0.95 8.21 -3.26
N TYR A 174 0.42 7.18 -3.86
CA TYR A 174 0.67 6.87 -5.27
C TYR A 174 -0.61 6.61 -6.03
N VAL A 175 -0.78 7.27 -7.18
CA VAL A 175 -1.69 6.80 -8.20
C VAL A 175 -0.86 6.02 -9.23
N LEU A 176 -1.11 4.71 -9.31
CA LEU A 176 -0.40 3.78 -10.18
C LEU A 176 -1.31 3.39 -11.34
N THR A 177 -0.88 3.60 -12.58
CA THR A 177 -1.59 3.08 -13.75
C THR A 177 -0.94 1.78 -14.20
N ILE A 178 -1.66 0.67 -14.02
CA ILE A 178 -1.19 -0.70 -14.24
C ILE A 178 -2.23 -1.43 -15.11
N GLY A 179 -1.84 -2.00 -16.23
CA GLY A 179 -2.77 -2.67 -17.14
C GLY A 179 -3.95 -1.80 -17.56
N GLY A 180 -3.76 -0.49 -17.69
CA GLY A 180 -4.80 0.47 -18.04
C GLY A 180 -5.78 0.80 -16.90
N LYS A 181 -5.53 0.34 -15.67
CA LYS A 181 -6.33 0.62 -14.46
C LYS A 181 -5.57 1.53 -13.50
N ARG A 182 -6.29 2.43 -12.85
CA ARG A 182 -5.72 3.39 -11.91
C ARG A 182 -5.97 2.95 -10.48
N PHE A 183 -4.90 2.70 -9.76
CA PHE A 183 -4.86 2.30 -8.35
C PHE A 183 -4.45 3.49 -7.52
N PHE A 184 -5.16 3.79 -6.45
CA PHE A 184 -4.76 4.81 -5.50
C PHE A 184 -4.40 4.18 -4.15
N GLN A 185 -3.12 4.32 -3.77
CA GLN A 185 -2.57 3.96 -2.46
C GLN A 185 -2.24 5.24 -1.70
N PRO A 186 -3.07 5.68 -0.75
CA PRO A 186 -2.83 6.90 0.02
C PRO A 186 -1.79 6.74 1.13
N GLY A 187 -1.42 5.50 1.49
CA GLY A 187 -0.70 5.24 2.74
C GLY A 187 -1.52 5.66 3.96
N ASP A 188 -0.84 6.12 4.98
CA ASP A 188 -1.43 6.62 6.23
C ASP A 188 -1.71 8.12 6.19
N SER A 189 -2.31 8.56 5.10
CA SER A 189 -2.64 9.97 4.92
C SER A 189 -3.99 10.35 5.50
N VAL A 190 -4.09 11.54 6.06
CA VAL A 190 -5.39 12.22 6.22
C VAL A 190 -5.96 12.55 4.84
N LEU A 191 -7.26 12.81 4.80
CA LEU A 191 -7.92 13.27 3.59
C LEU A 191 -7.45 14.68 3.22
N THR A 192 -6.94 14.85 1.99
CA THR A 192 -6.51 16.14 1.45
C THR A 192 -7.38 16.57 0.25
N GLU A 193 -7.34 17.86 -0.12
CA GLU A 193 -8.00 18.34 -1.34
C GLU A 193 -7.46 17.67 -2.60
N GLU A 194 -6.14 17.38 -2.63
CA GLU A 194 -5.51 16.69 -3.75
C GLU A 194 -6.16 15.32 -3.98
N HIS A 195 -6.40 14.57 -2.89
CA HIS A 195 -7.08 13.26 -2.97
C HIS A 195 -8.50 13.39 -3.54
N LEU A 196 -9.26 14.40 -3.11
CA LEU A 196 -10.60 14.68 -3.63
C LEU A 196 -10.60 15.15 -5.09
N GLY A 197 -9.46 15.67 -5.56
CA GLY A 197 -9.24 16.10 -6.94
C GLY A 197 -8.96 14.96 -7.93
N LEU A 198 -8.58 13.77 -7.44
CA LEU A 198 -8.25 12.62 -8.28
C LEU A 198 -9.44 12.20 -9.14
N LYS A 199 -9.14 11.66 -10.34
CA LYS A 199 -10.14 11.23 -11.31
C LYS A 199 -9.88 9.82 -11.78
N SER A 200 -10.97 9.14 -12.15
CA SER A 200 -10.91 7.83 -12.80
C SER A 200 -10.09 6.80 -12.00
N ILE A 201 -10.26 6.78 -10.68
CA ILE A 201 -9.66 5.75 -9.83
C ILE A 201 -10.50 4.49 -9.95
N ASP A 202 -9.90 3.41 -10.45
CA ASP A 202 -10.54 2.10 -10.54
C ASP A 202 -10.47 1.34 -9.22
N VAL A 203 -9.33 1.41 -8.52
CA VAL A 203 -9.06 0.70 -7.27
C VAL A 203 -8.60 1.69 -6.22
N LEU A 204 -9.25 1.68 -5.07
CA LEU A 204 -8.88 2.50 -3.91
C LEU A 204 -8.49 1.58 -2.75
N PHE A 205 -7.26 1.74 -2.27
CA PHE A 205 -6.87 1.26 -0.95
C PHE A 205 -7.25 2.31 0.08
N VAL A 206 -7.85 1.91 1.18
CA VAL A 206 -8.34 2.86 2.19
C VAL A 206 -8.00 2.39 3.60
N SER A 207 -7.42 3.30 4.39
CA SER A 207 -7.09 3.07 5.80
C SER A 207 -8.13 3.75 6.69
N PRO A 208 -9.20 3.03 7.13
CA PRO A 208 -10.29 3.63 7.90
C PRO A 208 -9.95 3.80 9.39
N THR A 209 -8.71 3.60 9.77
CA THR A 209 -8.23 3.67 11.15
C THR A 209 -8.20 5.10 11.69
N VAL A 210 -8.27 5.25 13.01
CA VAL A 210 -8.48 6.54 13.69
C VAL A 210 -7.36 7.56 13.43
N HIS A 211 -6.14 7.11 13.27
CA HIS A 211 -4.98 7.98 13.03
C HIS A 211 -4.77 8.37 11.57
N ASN A 212 -5.56 7.79 10.67
CA ASN A 212 -5.51 8.06 9.23
C ASN A 212 -6.75 8.83 8.76
N MET A 213 -7.48 8.30 7.80
CA MET A 213 -8.69 8.95 7.31
C MET A 213 -9.89 8.81 8.24
N TYR A 214 -9.88 7.80 9.12
CA TYR A 214 -11.03 7.36 9.88
C TYR A 214 -12.23 7.06 8.98
N ILE A 215 -13.32 6.58 9.55
CA ILE A 215 -14.49 6.12 8.79
C ILE A 215 -15.13 7.27 8.02
N ASP A 216 -15.31 8.43 8.65
CA ASP A 216 -16.01 9.56 8.05
C ASP A 216 -15.30 10.10 6.80
N ARG A 217 -13.99 10.32 6.90
CA ARG A 217 -13.18 10.82 5.78
C ARG A 217 -12.98 9.78 4.70
N SER A 218 -12.88 8.50 5.09
CA SER A 218 -12.86 7.36 4.16
C SER A 218 -14.15 7.33 3.33
N MET A 219 -15.32 7.53 3.95
CA MET A 219 -16.60 7.62 3.25
C MET A 219 -16.65 8.80 2.28
N ILE A 220 -16.14 9.97 2.70
CA ILE A 220 -16.08 11.16 1.82
C ILE A 220 -15.23 10.85 0.58
N LEU A 221 -14.04 10.26 0.77
CA LEU A 221 -13.16 9.90 -0.34
C LEU A 221 -13.79 8.86 -1.26
N ILE A 222 -14.35 7.79 -0.72
CA ILE A 222 -15.01 6.73 -1.49
C ILE A 222 -16.17 7.29 -2.32
N ASN A 223 -17.04 8.09 -1.71
CA ASN A 223 -18.17 8.71 -2.43
C ASN A 223 -17.72 9.73 -3.49
N ARG A 224 -16.58 10.39 -3.26
CA ARG A 224 -16.02 11.35 -4.23
C ARG A 224 -15.38 10.68 -5.44
N LEU A 225 -14.68 9.57 -5.23
CA LEU A 225 -13.95 8.86 -6.27
C LEU A 225 -14.80 7.81 -6.98
N GLU A 226 -15.79 7.23 -6.30
CA GLU A 226 -16.64 6.14 -6.78
C GLU A 226 -15.85 4.99 -7.44
N PRO A 227 -14.78 4.45 -6.80
CA PRO A 227 -13.93 3.46 -7.41
C PRO A 227 -14.71 2.18 -7.74
N ALA A 228 -14.20 1.39 -8.70
CA ALA A 228 -14.79 0.09 -9.03
C ALA A 228 -14.51 -0.97 -7.96
N TYR A 229 -13.37 -0.83 -7.23
CA TYR A 229 -12.98 -1.73 -6.15
C TYR A 229 -12.47 -0.91 -4.95
N ILE A 230 -12.87 -1.32 -3.75
CA ILE A 230 -12.50 -0.68 -2.48
C ILE A 230 -11.84 -1.74 -1.61
N PHE A 231 -10.59 -1.55 -1.26
CA PHE A 231 -9.83 -2.46 -0.43
C PHE A 231 -9.43 -1.79 0.88
N PRO A 232 -10.03 -2.20 2.00
CA PRO A 232 -9.59 -1.72 3.30
C PRO A 232 -8.21 -2.28 3.63
N GLN A 233 -7.42 -1.48 4.30
CA GLN A 233 -6.07 -1.84 4.73
C GLN A 233 -5.80 -1.31 6.15
N HIS A 234 -4.64 -1.63 6.70
CA HIS A 234 -4.16 -1.16 7.98
C HIS A 234 -4.98 -1.70 9.17
N PHE A 235 -5.32 -3.00 9.15
CA PHE A 235 -6.10 -3.65 10.20
C PHE A 235 -5.68 -5.13 10.37
N GLY A 236 -5.94 -5.67 11.57
CA GLY A 236 -5.88 -7.10 11.85
C GLY A 236 -4.50 -7.77 11.73
N THR A 237 -3.42 -7.02 11.51
CA THR A 237 -2.06 -7.54 11.37
C THR A 237 -1.39 -7.69 12.72
N TYR A 238 -1.56 -6.70 13.58
CA TYR A 238 -1.01 -6.69 14.92
C TYR A 238 -2.10 -6.94 15.96
N ARG A 239 -1.67 -7.23 17.19
CA ARG A 239 -2.60 -7.51 18.30
C ARG A 239 -3.36 -6.25 18.68
N GLU A 240 -4.67 -6.36 18.75
CA GLU A 240 -5.51 -5.34 19.32
C GLU A 240 -5.28 -5.25 20.84
N ALA A 241 -5.15 -4.03 21.37
CA ALA A 241 -5.06 -3.75 22.79
C ALA A 241 -5.93 -2.52 23.12
N GLU A 242 -6.28 -2.33 24.41
CA GLU A 242 -7.13 -1.20 24.84
C GLU A 242 -6.55 0.17 24.48
N ASP A 243 -5.22 0.28 24.45
CA ASP A 243 -4.46 1.47 24.09
C ASP A 243 -4.00 1.49 22.62
N SER A 244 -4.33 0.46 21.85
CA SER A 244 -3.90 0.29 20.46
C SER A 244 -5.04 -0.19 19.57
N LEU A 245 -6.07 0.65 19.44
CA LEU A 245 -7.23 0.37 18.60
C LEU A 245 -6.94 0.54 17.09
N PHE A 246 -5.71 0.92 16.72
CA PHE A 246 -5.32 1.15 15.32
C PHE A 246 -5.49 -0.09 14.43
N TRP A 247 -5.32 -1.27 15.02
CA TRP A 247 -5.32 -2.56 14.30
C TRP A 247 -6.68 -3.25 14.31
N THR A 248 -7.71 -2.57 14.80
CA THR A 248 -9.02 -3.19 15.03
C THR A 248 -9.66 -3.68 13.74
N ARG A 249 -10.11 -4.92 13.74
CA ARG A 249 -10.82 -5.54 12.61
C ARG A 249 -12.23 -4.97 12.41
N GLY A 250 -12.73 -4.24 13.41
CA GLY A 250 -14.03 -3.59 13.32
C GLY A 250 -14.11 -2.43 12.33
N TYR A 251 -13.01 -1.73 12.06
CA TYR A 251 -13.03 -0.58 11.15
C TYR A 251 -13.50 -0.90 9.72
N PRO A 252 -12.99 -1.96 9.06
CA PRO A 252 -13.48 -2.35 7.74
C PRO A 252 -14.96 -2.68 7.72
N ASP A 253 -15.46 -3.41 8.69
CA ASP A 253 -16.86 -3.81 8.75
C ASP A 253 -17.79 -2.62 9.01
N GLU A 254 -17.40 -1.70 9.89
CA GLU A 254 -18.13 -0.47 10.15
C GLU A 254 -18.16 0.44 8.93
N LEU A 255 -17.02 0.61 8.25
CA LEU A 255 -16.95 1.38 7.01
C LEU A 255 -17.89 0.78 5.95
N LYS A 256 -17.82 -0.53 5.72
CA LYS A 256 -18.66 -1.23 4.76
C LYS A 256 -20.16 -1.03 5.06
N ALA A 257 -20.56 -1.16 6.34
CA ALA A 257 -21.94 -1.00 6.75
C ALA A 257 -22.52 0.39 6.48
N ARG A 258 -21.66 1.41 6.42
CA ARG A 258 -22.06 2.81 6.17
C ARG A 258 -22.08 3.19 4.69
N LEU A 259 -21.54 2.37 3.81
CA LEU A 259 -21.55 2.60 2.37
C LEU A 259 -22.96 2.34 1.77
N SER A 260 -23.27 2.99 0.65
CA SER A 260 -24.45 2.66 -0.14
C SER A 260 -24.39 1.21 -0.63
N ALA A 261 -25.55 0.59 -0.88
CA ALA A 261 -25.63 -0.78 -1.39
C ALA A 261 -24.80 -1.01 -2.67
N THR A 262 -24.64 0.02 -3.50
CA THR A 262 -23.79 -0.04 -4.71
C THR A 262 -22.32 -0.13 -4.34
N LEU A 263 -21.86 0.71 -3.41
CA LEU A 263 -20.46 0.74 -2.98
C LEU A 263 -20.10 -0.45 -2.10
N GLN A 264 -21.04 -0.99 -1.33
CA GLN A 264 -20.83 -2.23 -0.57
C GLN A 264 -20.49 -3.44 -1.46
N ARG A 265 -20.99 -3.47 -2.70
CA ARG A 265 -20.66 -4.52 -3.67
C ARG A 265 -19.27 -4.36 -4.31
N ARG A 266 -18.63 -3.22 -4.12
CA ARG A 266 -17.29 -2.90 -4.62
C ARG A 266 -16.21 -3.03 -3.53
N TYR A 267 -16.65 -3.36 -2.31
CA TYR A 267 -15.85 -3.45 -1.09
C TYR A 267 -15.46 -4.89 -0.79
#